data_7df4b9f07ff13c7e170efc827719a377
#
_entry.id   7df4b9f07ff13c7e170efc827719a377
#
_cell.length_a   1.000
_cell.length_b   1.000
_cell.length_c   1.000
_cell.angle_alpha   90.00
_cell.angle_beta   90.00
_cell.angle_gamma   90.00
#
_symmetry.space_group_name_H-M   'P 1'
#
loop_
_entity.id
_entity.type
_entity.pdbx_description
1 polymer ?
#
loop_
_entity_poly.entity_id
_entity_poly.type
_entity_poly.pdbx_seq_one_letter_code
_entity_poly.pdbx_strand_id
1 'polypeptide(L)'
;MTASTASTSSTASAVGPGPTSTTTLDAEGWRRRGQEGPRVVALGGGHGLSATLRALRHVTQRLTAVVTVADDGGSSGRLRQEFDCLPPGDLRMALAALTDDSEWGLTWRDVLQHRFAGDGELDNHALGNLLILALWQLLGDDVEGLDWVGRLLSIHGRVVPMSSSPLVIEADVVDGERRSRVSGQVAVATARGRIEHVRLNPAGAVAHPVAVKAIAEADWVVLGPGSWYSSVLPHLVLDSMREALVATRARKVLVLNLTAQRGETEDMTPADHVRVLHEYAPALRLDVVVADPSTVDDVAALEEAARRTGAVLVLRQVRTSDGLGHHDSLRLAAAFRDSFDGVVADLGAPLAPDATG
;
A
#
# COMPACT_ATOMS: atom_id res chain seq x y z
N MET A 1 -79.73 34.52 7.96
CA MET A 1 -79.87 35.33 9.21
C MET A 1 -78.64 35.03 10.03
N THR A 2 -77.77 35.98 9.99
CA THR A 2 -76.76 36.48 10.89
C THR A 2 -75.93 35.51 11.70
N ALA A 3 -74.69 35.40 11.20
CA ALA A 3 -73.52 34.86 11.86
C ALA A 3 -73.01 35.81 12.96
N SER A 4 -72.48 35.24 14.02
CA SER A 4 -71.66 36.01 14.98
C SER A 4 -70.35 35.29 15.14
N THR A 5 -69.28 35.98 14.78
CA THR A 5 -67.89 35.63 14.94
C THR A 5 -67.43 35.90 16.38
N ALA A 6 -66.81 34.95 17.03
CA ALA A 6 -66.05 35.16 18.25
C ALA A 6 -64.54 34.75 17.96
N SER A 7 -63.72 35.77 18.05
CA SER A 7 -62.26 35.72 18.02
C SER A 7 -61.76 35.37 19.42
N THR A 8 -60.95 34.30 19.52
CA THR A 8 -60.16 34.00 20.71
C THR A 8 -58.68 34.04 20.33
N SER A 9 -58.02 35.08 20.83
CA SER A 9 -56.56 35.22 20.79
C SER A 9 -55.91 34.25 21.77
N SER A 10 -55.10 33.35 21.26
CA SER A 10 -54.22 32.45 22.03
C SER A 10 -52.80 33.03 22.02
N THR A 11 -52.33 33.41 23.19
CA THR A 11 -51.00 33.87 23.47
C THR A 11 -50.04 32.66 23.38
N ALA A 12 -49.19 32.65 22.37
CA ALA A 12 -48.11 31.66 22.25
C ALA A 12 -46.96 32.05 23.21
N SER A 13 -46.72 31.18 24.17
CA SER A 13 -45.58 31.26 25.08
C SER A 13 -44.32 30.84 24.32
N ALA A 14 -43.33 31.72 24.19
CA ALA A 14 -42.04 31.44 23.59
C ALA A 14 -41.25 30.50 24.51
N VAL A 15 -41.07 29.27 24.08
CA VAL A 15 -40.11 28.35 24.67
C VAL A 15 -38.72 28.74 24.13
N GLY A 16 -37.82 29.13 25.04
CA GLY A 16 -36.43 29.45 24.75
C GLY A 16 -35.68 28.24 24.24
N PRO A 17 -34.58 28.43 23.48
CA PRO A 17 -33.82 27.35 22.94
C PRO A 17 -33.19 26.53 24.08
N GLY A 18 -33.49 25.24 24.11
CA GLY A 18 -32.85 24.28 24.99
C GLY A 18 -31.35 24.12 24.64
N PRO A 19 -30.55 23.53 25.54
CA PRO A 19 -29.10 23.47 25.39
C PRO A 19 -28.74 22.75 24.09
N THR A 20 -27.96 23.45 23.29
CA THR A 20 -27.39 23.00 22.03
C THR A 20 -26.74 21.65 22.19
N SER A 21 -27.25 20.72 21.41
CA SER A 21 -26.73 19.38 21.23
C SER A 21 -25.21 19.38 21.09
N THR A 22 -24.58 18.55 21.92
CA THR A 22 -23.26 17.95 21.69
C THR A 22 -23.05 17.79 20.20
N THR A 23 -22.02 18.40 19.69
CA THR A 23 -21.53 18.27 18.32
C THR A 23 -21.30 16.79 18.04
N THR A 24 -22.30 16.09 17.55
CA THR A 24 -22.07 14.87 16.76
C THR A 24 -21.20 15.32 15.62
N LEU A 25 -19.93 14.91 15.63
CA LEU A 25 -19.02 15.07 14.50
C LEU A 25 -19.82 14.65 13.27
N ASP A 26 -20.12 15.63 12.44
CA ASP A 26 -20.96 15.46 11.28
C ASP A 26 -20.36 14.39 10.38
N ALA A 27 -20.95 13.20 10.38
CA ALA A 27 -20.51 12.08 9.58
C ALA A 27 -20.51 12.41 8.07
N GLU A 28 -21.32 13.39 7.65
CA GLU A 28 -21.32 13.91 6.29
C GLU A 28 -20.15 14.87 6.03
N GLY A 29 -19.78 15.70 6.98
CA GLY A 29 -18.60 16.55 6.88
C GLY A 29 -17.31 15.75 6.90
N TRP A 30 -17.31 14.63 7.60
CA TRP A 30 -16.24 13.63 7.57
C TRP A 30 -16.15 12.91 6.21
N ARG A 31 -17.27 12.45 5.64
CA ARG A 31 -17.32 11.83 4.31
C ARG A 31 -16.88 12.80 3.20
N ARG A 32 -17.27 14.07 3.25
CA ARG A 32 -16.84 15.10 2.30
C ARG A 32 -15.32 15.36 2.38
N ARG A 33 -14.75 15.42 3.57
CA ARG A 33 -13.29 15.52 3.74
C ARG A 33 -12.56 14.28 3.24
N GLY A 34 -13.13 13.09 3.40
CA GLY A 34 -12.61 11.84 2.84
C GLY A 34 -12.63 11.79 1.32
N GLN A 35 -13.61 12.40 0.66
CA GLN A 35 -13.70 12.49 -0.79
C GLN A 35 -12.61 13.37 -1.42
N GLU A 36 -12.10 14.36 -0.68
CA GLU A 36 -11.05 15.30 -1.09
C GLU A 36 -9.70 15.00 -0.42
N GLY A 37 -9.56 13.81 0.19
CA GLY A 37 -8.31 13.43 0.85
C GLY A 37 -7.07 13.56 -0.05
N PRO A 38 -5.85 13.51 0.52
CA PRO A 38 -4.61 13.65 -0.24
C PRO A 38 -4.50 12.59 -1.33
N ARG A 39 -3.77 12.89 -2.40
CA ARG A 39 -3.36 11.89 -3.38
C ARG A 39 -2.28 11.01 -2.78
N VAL A 40 -2.60 9.75 -2.60
CA VAL A 40 -1.69 8.78 -1.98
C VAL A 40 -1.30 7.71 -3.00
N VAL A 41 -0.01 7.43 -3.09
CA VAL A 41 0.52 6.28 -3.82
C VAL A 41 1.05 5.28 -2.81
N ALA A 42 0.56 4.04 -2.86
CA ALA A 42 1.06 2.93 -2.04
C ALA A 42 1.85 1.95 -2.92
N LEU A 43 3.09 1.63 -2.50
CA LEU A 43 4.01 0.75 -3.21
C LEU A 43 4.21 -0.55 -2.44
N GLY A 44 4.18 -1.67 -3.14
CA GLY A 44 4.40 -2.98 -2.53
C GLY A 44 3.83 -4.13 -3.35
N GLY A 45 3.55 -5.24 -2.66
CA GLY A 45 2.93 -6.44 -3.22
C GLY A 45 2.27 -7.28 -2.13
N GLY A 46 1.52 -8.28 -2.53
CA GLY A 46 0.96 -9.32 -1.67
C GLY A 46 0.10 -8.82 -0.52
N HIS A 47 0.19 -9.52 0.60
CA HIS A 47 -0.61 -9.25 1.80
C HIS A 47 -0.23 -7.94 2.49
N GLY A 48 1.05 -7.54 2.42
CA GLY A 48 1.52 -6.29 3.03
C GLY A 48 0.86 -5.08 2.38
N LEU A 49 0.95 -4.96 1.06
CA LEU A 49 0.27 -3.91 0.31
C LEU A 49 -1.25 -3.95 0.52
N SER A 50 -1.85 -5.15 0.54
CA SER A 50 -3.29 -5.29 0.78
C SER A 50 -3.71 -4.73 2.14
N ALA A 51 -2.89 -4.87 3.19
CA ALA A 51 -3.16 -4.27 4.49
C ALA A 51 -3.08 -2.74 4.45
N THR A 52 -2.05 -2.20 3.78
CA THR A 52 -1.89 -0.75 3.54
C THR A 52 -3.08 -0.17 2.78
N LEU A 53 -3.50 -0.81 1.70
CA LEU A 53 -4.62 -0.35 0.87
C LEU A 53 -5.94 -0.35 1.64
N ARG A 54 -6.22 -1.41 2.42
CA ARG A 54 -7.39 -1.45 3.31
C ARG A 54 -7.38 -0.33 4.33
N ALA A 55 -6.23 0.03 4.86
CA ALA A 55 -6.12 1.16 5.78
C ALA A 55 -6.32 2.50 5.05
N LEU A 56 -5.64 2.71 3.92
CA LEU A 56 -5.67 3.98 3.19
C LEU A 56 -7.03 4.32 2.60
N ARG A 57 -7.86 3.33 2.21
CA ARG A 57 -9.23 3.58 1.73
C ARG A 57 -10.13 4.25 2.78
N HIS A 58 -9.76 4.19 4.08
CA HIS A 58 -10.42 4.94 5.16
C HIS A 58 -9.89 6.37 5.30
N VAL A 59 -8.80 6.72 4.61
CA VAL A 59 -8.12 8.02 4.72
C VAL A 59 -8.35 8.88 3.48
N THR A 60 -8.35 8.28 2.29
CA THR A 60 -8.50 9.00 1.02
C THR A 60 -9.25 8.19 -0.04
N GLN A 61 -9.92 8.89 -0.95
CA GLN A 61 -10.49 8.33 -2.19
C GLN A 61 -9.52 8.42 -3.38
N ARG A 62 -8.41 9.15 -3.24
CA ARG A 62 -7.43 9.45 -4.30
C ARG A 62 -6.19 8.57 -4.15
N LEU A 63 -6.42 7.25 -4.18
CA LEU A 63 -5.43 6.23 -3.89
C LEU A 63 -5.00 5.51 -5.17
N THR A 64 -3.68 5.39 -5.38
CA THR A 64 -3.09 4.56 -6.44
C THR A 64 -2.18 3.52 -5.81
N ALA A 65 -2.45 2.25 -6.10
CA ALA A 65 -1.55 1.15 -5.75
C ALA A 65 -0.57 0.92 -6.91
N VAL A 66 0.72 1.01 -6.66
CA VAL A 66 1.79 0.62 -7.58
C VAL A 66 2.34 -0.72 -7.12
N VAL A 67 2.08 -1.76 -7.91
CA VAL A 67 2.22 -3.15 -7.48
C VAL A 67 3.42 -3.80 -8.15
N THR A 68 4.19 -4.60 -7.39
CA THR A 68 5.29 -5.38 -7.95
C THR A 68 4.79 -6.39 -8.99
N VAL A 69 5.62 -6.67 -10.00
CA VAL A 69 5.34 -7.61 -11.09
C VAL A 69 6.45 -8.65 -11.21
N ALA A 70 6.96 -9.10 -10.06
CA ALA A 70 8.04 -10.07 -9.97
C ALA A 70 7.59 -11.42 -9.40
N ASP A 71 6.27 -11.63 -9.16
CA ASP A 71 5.71 -12.89 -8.67
C ASP A 71 5.84 -14.01 -9.72
N ASP A 72 6.47 -15.11 -9.34
CA ASP A 72 6.64 -16.31 -10.13
C ASP A 72 6.01 -17.55 -9.49
N GLY A 73 5.24 -17.37 -8.43
CA GLY A 73 4.64 -18.45 -7.67
C GLY A 73 3.24 -18.83 -8.14
N GLY A 74 2.84 -20.05 -7.84
CA GLY A 74 1.47 -20.57 -7.95
C GLY A 74 0.77 -20.27 -9.28
N SER A 75 -0.42 -19.68 -9.20
CA SER A 75 -1.24 -19.33 -10.37
C SER A 75 -0.59 -18.28 -11.27
N SER A 76 0.07 -17.26 -10.70
CA SER A 76 0.77 -16.23 -11.47
C SER A 76 1.94 -16.79 -12.27
N GLY A 77 2.76 -17.64 -11.65
CA GLY A 77 3.92 -18.25 -12.31
C GLY A 77 3.53 -19.12 -13.50
N ARG A 78 2.45 -19.93 -13.36
CA ARG A 78 1.93 -20.74 -14.48
C ARG A 78 1.47 -19.87 -15.64
N LEU A 79 0.70 -18.82 -15.39
CA LEU A 79 0.22 -17.91 -16.44
C LEU A 79 1.37 -17.16 -17.13
N ARG A 80 2.38 -16.72 -16.38
CA ARG A 80 3.58 -16.10 -16.95
C ARG A 80 4.32 -17.04 -17.91
N GLN A 81 4.47 -18.31 -17.52
CA GLN A 81 5.16 -19.31 -18.34
C GLN A 81 4.41 -19.62 -19.63
N GLU A 82 3.08 -19.61 -19.59
CA GLU A 82 2.24 -19.96 -20.73
C GLU A 82 2.00 -18.79 -21.69
N PHE A 83 1.81 -17.57 -21.13
CA PHE A 83 1.33 -16.40 -21.91
C PHE A 83 2.33 -15.24 -21.97
N ASP A 84 3.51 -15.35 -21.38
CA ASP A 84 4.51 -14.27 -21.31
C ASP A 84 3.91 -12.93 -20.86
N CYS A 85 3.08 -12.96 -19.82
CA CYS A 85 2.35 -11.82 -19.29
C CYS A 85 2.90 -11.33 -17.95
N LEU A 86 2.45 -10.16 -17.50
CA LEU A 86 2.68 -9.71 -16.13
C LEU A 86 2.04 -10.71 -15.13
N PRO A 87 2.63 -10.91 -13.92
CA PRO A 87 2.02 -11.75 -12.90
C PRO A 87 0.77 -11.08 -12.32
N PRO A 88 -0.43 -11.66 -12.48
CA PRO A 88 -1.66 -10.99 -12.05
C PRO A 88 -1.95 -11.11 -10.54
N GLY A 89 -1.22 -11.97 -9.82
CA GLY A 89 -1.54 -12.33 -8.43
C GLY A 89 -1.59 -11.16 -7.45
N ASP A 90 -0.50 -10.38 -7.37
CA ASP A 90 -0.41 -9.23 -6.48
C ASP A 90 -1.33 -8.08 -6.94
N LEU A 91 -1.48 -7.88 -8.26
CA LEU A 91 -2.42 -6.92 -8.85
C LEU A 91 -3.86 -7.27 -8.47
N ARG A 92 -4.25 -8.55 -8.57
CA ARG A 92 -5.55 -9.06 -8.11
C ARG A 92 -5.76 -8.82 -6.62
N MET A 93 -4.73 -9.05 -5.80
CA MET A 93 -4.81 -8.83 -4.35
C MET A 93 -5.01 -7.35 -4.02
N ALA A 94 -4.35 -6.45 -4.75
CA ALA A 94 -4.52 -5.02 -4.60
C ALA A 94 -5.95 -4.57 -5.00
N LEU A 95 -6.47 -5.04 -6.12
CA LEU A 95 -7.86 -4.81 -6.54
C LEU A 95 -8.85 -5.26 -5.47
N ALA A 96 -8.68 -6.48 -4.94
CA ALA A 96 -9.52 -7.03 -3.88
C ALA A 96 -9.44 -6.23 -2.56
N ALA A 97 -8.29 -5.64 -2.25
CA ALA A 97 -8.11 -4.81 -1.06
C ALA A 97 -8.81 -3.44 -1.16
N LEU A 98 -8.98 -2.94 -2.38
CA LEU A 98 -9.61 -1.65 -2.67
C LEU A 98 -11.12 -1.76 -2.93
N THR A 99 -11.67 -2.96 -3.00
CA THR A 99 -13.11 -3.19 -3.21
C THR A 99 -13.92 -2.55 -2.09
N ASP A 100 -15.08 -1.99 -2.42
CA ASP A 100 -16.01 -1.43 -1.44
C ASP A 100 -16.65 -2.52 -0.55
N ASP A 101 -17.32 -2.11 0.52
CA ASP A 101 -17.97 -3.02 1.47
C ASP A 101 -19.45 -3.26 1.15
N SER A 102 -19.91 -2.94 -0.09
CA SER A 102 -21.25 -3.27 -0.56
C SER A 102 -21.39 -4.79 -0.77
N GLU A 103 -22.62 -5.30 -0.79
CA GLU A 103 -22.90 -6.72 -1.10
C GLU A 103 -22.31 -7.08 -2.47
N TRP A 104 -22.41 -6.21 -3.48
CA TRP A 104 -21.81 -6.39 -4.78
C TRP A 104 -20.29 -6.50 -4.68
N GLY A 105 -19.64 -5.52 -4.03
CA GLY A 105 -18.18 -5.49 -3.89
C GLY A 105 -17.67 -6.73 -3.14
N LEU A 106 -18.28 -7.09 -2.02
CA LEU A 106 -17.89 -8.26 -1.24
C LEU A 106 -18.04 -9.56 -2.05
N THR A 107 -19.16 -9.73 -2.76
CA THR A 107 -19.39 -10.91 -3.61
C THR A 107 -18.33 -11.02 -4.71
N TRP A 108 -18.08 -9.93 -5.44
CA TRP A 108 -17.11 -9.95 -6.55
C TRP A 108 -15.67 -10.05 -6.06
N ARG A 109 -15.35 -9.50 -4.89
CA ARG A 109 -14.05 -9.71 -4.24
C ARG A 109 -13.84 -11.22 -3.96
N ASP A 110 -14.82 -11.89 -3.43
CA ASP A 110 -14.73 -13.32 -3.09
C ASP A 110 -14.65 -14.17 -4.37
N VAL A 111 -15.41 -13.83 -5.42
CA VAL A 111 -15.31 -14.42 -6.76
C VAL A 111 -13.91 -14.24 -7.35
N LEU A 112 -13.35 -13.03 -7.26
CA LEU A 112 -12.00 -12.73 -7.77
C LEU A 112 -10.91 -13.51 -7.03
N GLN A 113 -11.11 -13.75 -5.73
CA GLN A 113 -10.20 -14.49 -4.87
C GLN A 113 -10.40 -16.01 -4.92
N HIS A 114 -11.51 -16.46 -5.52
CA HIS A 114 -11.83 -17.89 -5.59
C HIS A 114 -10.72 -18.66 -6.31
N ARG A 115 -10.30 -19.77 -5.70
CA ARG A 115 -9.39 -20.74 -6.31
C ARG A 115 -10.13 -22.00 -6.65
N PHE A 116 -9.94 -22.46 -7.87
CA PHE A 116 -10.52 -23.72 -8.31
C PHE A 116 -9.88 -24.89 -7.53
N ALA A 117 -10.69 -25.86 -7.17
CA ALA A 117 -10.23 -27.09 -6.57
C ALA A 117 -10.57 -28.27 -7.50
N GLY A 118 -9.58 -29.05 -7.87
CA GLY A 118 -9.73 -30.19 -8.78
C GLY A 118 -8.41 -30.88 -9.07
N ASP A 119 -8.41 -31.85 -9.98
CA ASP A 119 -7.22 -32.62 -10.34
C ASP A 119 -6.65 -32.23 -11.72
N GLY A 120 -7.14 -31.16 -12.34
CA GLY A 120 -6.78 -30.73 -13.70
C GLY A 120 -5.96 -29.44 -13.72
N GLU A 121 -5.75 -28.91 -14.93
CA GLU A 121 -4.92 -27.73 -15.19
C GLU A 121 -5.39 -26.46 -14.46
N LEU A 122 -6.70 -26.35 -14.18
CA LEU A 122 -7.26 -25.21 -13.44
C LEU A 122 -7.07 -25.34 -11.92
N ASP A 123 -6.60 -26.46 -11.39
CA ASP A 123 -6.42 -26.64 -9.96
C ASP A 123 -5.58 -25.50 -9.37
N ASN A 124 -6.06 -24.93 -8.28
CA ASN A 124 -5.45 -23.82 -7.57
C ASN A 124 -5.23 -22.53 -8.40
N HIS A 125 -5.78 -22.40 -9.62
CA HIS A 125 -5.84 -21.11 -10.30
C HIS A 125 -6.85 -20.18 -9.62
N ALA A 126 -6.46 -18.93 -9.40
CA ALA A 126 -7.37 -17.89 -8.96
C ALA A 126 -8.21 -17.40 -10.16
N LEU A 127 -9.55 -17.39 -10.03
CA LEU A 127 -10.42 -16.90 -11.10
C LEU A 127 -10.05 -15.47 -11.54
N GLY A 128 -9.74 -14.60 -10.57
CA GLY A 128 -9.36 -13.23 -10.89
C GLY A 128 -8.06 -13.10 -11.68
N ASN A 129 -7.12 -14.04 -11.54
CA ASN A 129 -5.92 -14.05 -12.38
C ASN A 129 -6.28 -14.35 -13.84
N LEU A 130 -7.20 -15.28 -14.07
CA LEU A 130 -7.70 -15.61 -15.42
C LEU A 130 -8.51 -14.45 -16.01
N LEU A 131 -9.33 -13.79 -15.20
CA LEU A 131 -10.12 -12.62 -15.64
C LEU A 131 -9.21 -11.46 -16.04
N ILE A 132 -8.19 -11.13 -15.24
CA ILE A 132 -7.22 -10.08 -15.57
C ILE A 132 -6.50 -10.41 -16.86
N LEU A 133 -5.99 -11.64 -17.02
CA LEU A 133 -5.31 -12.09 -18.24
C LEU A 133 -6.23 -11.99 -19.46
N ALA A 134 -7.49 -12.43 -19.36
CA ALA A 134 -8.44 -12.35 -20.45
C ALA A 134 -8.67 -10.89 -20.91
N LEU A 135 -8.78 -9.94 -19.98
CA LEU A 135 -8.93 -8.52 -20.30
C LEU A 135 -7.66 -7.95 -20.94
N TRP A 136 -6.48 -8.33 -20.48
CA TRP A 136 -5.22 -7.92 -21.10
C TRP A 136 -5.12 -8.39 -22.55
N GLN A 137 -5.49 -9.64 -22.82
CA GLN A 137 -5.50 -10.18 -24.19
C GLN A 137 -6.53 -9.51 -25.08
N LEU A 138 -7.70 -9.14 -24.55
CA LEU A 138 -8.77 -8.50 -25.31
C LEU A 138 -8.47 -7.04 -25.63
N LEU A 139 -7.86 -6.30 -24.69
CA LEU A 139 -7.68 -4.85 -24.79
C LEU A 139 -6.28 -4.48 -25.26
N GLY A 140 -5.29 -5.35 -25.09
CA GLY A 140 -3.89 -5.08 -25.45
C GLY A 140 -3.21 -4.02 -24.55
N ASP A 141 -3.81 -3.68 -23.41
CA ASP A 141 -3.27 -2.73 -22.45
C ASP A 141 -3.48 -3.24 -21.01
N ASP A 142 -2.37 -3.35 -20.27
CA ASP A 142 -2.37 -3.92 -18.92
C ASP A 142 -3.15 -3.05 -17.94
N VAL A 143 -2.99 -1.73 -18.01
CA VAL A 143 -3.63 -0.79 -17.09
C VAL A 143 -5.11 -0.64 -17.41
N GLU A 144 -5.48 -0.59 -18.70
CA GLU A 144 -6.88 -0.56 -19.08
C GLU A 144 -7.62 -1.81 -18.62
N GLY A 145 -7.01 -2.99 -18.75
CA GLY A 145 -7.55 -4.26 -18.23
C GLY A 145 -7.79 -4.21 -16.72
N LEU A 146 -6.83 -3.68 -15.95
CA LEU A 146 -6.98 -3.50 -14.49
C LEU A 146 -8.06 -2.47 -14.15
N ASP A 147 -8.17 -1.38 -14.91
CA ASP A 147 -9.21 -0.37 -14.74
C ASP A 147 -10.62 -0.96 -14.95
N TRP A 148 -10.79 -1.88 -15.91
CA TRP A 148 -12.06 -2.59 -16.12
C TRP A 148 -12.41 -3.53 -14.95
N VAL A 149 -11.43 -4.28 -14.42
CA VAL A 149 -11.65 -5.08 -13.21
C VAL A 149 -11.99 -4.17 -12.03
N GLY A 150 -11.30 -3.04 -11.90
CA GLY A 150 -11.56 -2.05 -10.86
C GLY A 150 -12.99 -1.51 -10.90
N ARG A 151 -13.53 -1.22 -12.11
CA ARG A 151 -14.93 -0.81 -12.29
C ARG A 151 -15.90 -1.92 -11.90
N LEU A 152 -15.62 -3.17 -12.29
CA LEU A 152 -16.44 -4.32 -11.90
C LEU A 152 -16.54 -4.47 -10.39
N LEU A 153 -15.44 -4.24 -9.68
CA LEU A 153 -15.33 -4.37 -8.22
C LEU A 153 -15.77 -3.10 -7.46
N SER A 154 -16.09 -2.00 -8.17
CA SER A 154 -16.35 -0.70 -7.56
C SER A 154 -15.25 -0.27 -6.59
N ILE A 155 -13.97 -0.37 -7.03
CA ILE A 155 -12.83 -0.09 -6.14
C ILE A 155 -12.70 1.39 -5.79
N HIS A 156 -12.17 1.65 -4.60
CA HIS A 156 -11.74 2.98 -4.16
C HIS A 156 -10.28 3.21 -4.52
N GLY A 157 -10.03 3.84 -5.66
CA GLY A 157 -8.68 4.12 -6.15
C GLY A 157 -8.34 3.41 -7.46
N ARG A 158 -7.06 3.24 -7.73
CA ARG A 158 -6.55 2.64 -8.97
C ARG A 158 -5.41 1.68 -8.69
N VAL A 159 -5.27 0.63 -9.49
CA VAL A 159 -4.17 -0.34 -9.42
C VAL A 159 -3.37 -0.28 -10.71
N VAL A 160 -2.06 -0.13 -10.61
CA VAL A 160 -1.14 -0.08 -11.74
C VAL A 160 0.08 -0.95 -11.47
N PRO A 161 0.65 -1.62 -12.50
CA PRO A 161 1.89 -2.37 -12.34
C PRO A 161 3.09 -1.42 -12.17
N MET A 162 4.11 -1.86 -11.43
CA MET A 162 5.34 -1.08 -11.27
C MET A 162 6.16 -0.97 -12.55
N SER A 163 6.07 -1.94 -13.44
CA SER A 163 6.78 -2.04 -14.71
C SER A 163 5.84 -2.51 -15.81
N SER A 164 6.12 -2.12 -17.06
CA SER A 164 5.40 -2.60 -18.25
C SER A 164 5.86 -3.99 -18.71
N SER A 165 6.89 -4.55 -18.08
CA SER A 165 7.42 -5.86 -18.39
C SER A 165 7.46 -6.73 -17.15
N PRO A 166 7.25 -8.03 -17.27
CA PRO A 166 7.42 -8.96 -16.16
C PRO A 166 8.88 -8.94 -15.67
N LEU A 167 9.03 -8.91 -14.34
CA LEU A 167 10.33 -8.88 -13.70
C LEU A 167 10.64 -10.22 -13.05
N VAL A 168 11.93 -10.54 -12.90
CA VAL A 168 12.42 -11.64 -12.09
C VAL A 168 13.35 -11.06 -11.03
N ILE A 169 13.12 -11.41 -9.79
CA ILE A 169 14.00 -11.08 -8.68
C ILE A 169 15.16 -12.07 -8.66
N GLU A 170 16.37 -11.57 -8.53
CA GLU A 170 17.57 -12.36 -8.27
C GLU A 170 18.23 -11.85 -6.98
N ALA A 171 18.72 -12.77 -6.14
CA ALA A 171 19.43 -12.43 -4.93
C ALA A 171 20.77 -13.17 -4.84
N ASP A 172 21.80 -12.46 -4.38
CA ASP A 172 23.05 -13.06 -3.92
C ASP A 172 22.88 -13.42 -2.44
N VAL A 173 23.04 -14.70 -2.13
CA VAL A 173 22.83 -15.28 -0.80
C VAL A 173 24.13 -15.85 -0.25
N VAL A 174 24.40 -15.55 1.01
CA VAL A 174 25.57 -16.06 1.76
C VAL A 174 25.11 -16.94 2.90
N ASP A 175 25.55 -18.20 2.86
CA ASP A 175 25.34 -19.20 3.91
C ASP A 175 26.69 -19.72 4.38
N GLY A 176 27.18 -19.22 5.50
CA GLY A 176 28.55 -19.43 5.96
C GLY A 176 29.60 -18.93 4.95
N GLU A 177 30.45 -19.81 4.43
CA GLU A 177 31.43 -19.50 3.38
C GLU A 177 30.86 -19.63 1.95
N ARG A 178 29.68 -20.18 1.82
CA ARG A 178 29.07 -20.44 0.52
C ARG A 178 28.31 -19.21 0.02
N ARG A 179 28.68 -18.78 -1.20
CA ARG A 179 27.91 -17.75 -1.93
C ARG A 179 27.16 -18.40 -3.08
N SER A 180 25.91 -18.08 -3.23
CA SER A 180 25.06 -18.57 -4.32
C SER A 180 24.15 -17.47 -4.82
N ARG A 181 23.72 -17.60 -6.08
CA ARG A 181 22.66 -16.74 -6.63
C ARG A 181 21.39 -17.57 -6.75
N VAL A 182 20.30 -17.01 -6.27
CA VAL A 182 18.94 -17.54 -6.43
C VAL A 182 18.14 -16.63 -7.33
N SER A 183 17.25 -17.20 -8.13
CA SER A 183 16.42 -16.47 -9.09
C SER A 183 14.95 -16.86 -8.92
N GLY A 184 14.07 -15.88 -8.87
CA GLY A 184 12.65 -16.03 -8.66
C GLY A 184 12.22 -15.64 -7.24
N GLN A 185 11.01 -15.10 -7.12
CA GLN A 185 10.47 -14.62 -5.84
C GLN A 185 10.38 -15.74 -4.80
N VAL A 186 9.87 -16.91 -5.21
CA VAL A 186 9.75 -18.07 -4.31
C VAL A 186 11.12 -18.53 -3.83
N ALA A 187 12.12 -18.58 -4.73
CA ALA A 187 13.48 -18.98 -4.38
C ALA A 187 14.14 -17.96 -3.43
N VAL A 188 13.93 -16.67 -3.62
CA VAL A 188 14.43 -15.62 -2.73
C VAL A 188 13.76 -15.70 -1.37
N ALA A 189 12.43 -15.84 -1.32
CA ALA A 189 11.67 -15.92 -0.07
C ALA A 189 11.94 -17.19 0.77
N THR A 190 12.48 -18.25 0.14
CA THR A 190 12.84 -19.52 0.80
C THR A 190 14.33 -19.77 0.88
N ALA A 191 15.15 -18.79 0.51
CA ALA A 191 16.60 -18.90 0.54
C ALA A 191 17.09 -19.15 1.98
N ARG A 192 18.12 -20.00 2.09
CA ARG A 192 18.84 -20.19 3.36
C ARG A 192 20.08 -19.32 3.36
N GLY A 193 20.27 -18.56 4.43
CA GLY A 193 21.39 -17.64 4.58
C GLY A 193 20.98 -16.18 4.41
N ARG A 194 21.95 -15.28 4.52
CA ARG A 194 21.74 -13.83 4.46
C ARG A 194 21.73 -13.34 3.01
N ILE A 195 20.69 -12.61 2.63
CA ILE A 195 20.63 -11.91 1.34
C ILE A 195 21.55 -10.69 1.41
N GLU A 196 22.55 -10.63 0.51
CA GLU A 196 23.49 -9.50 0.43
C GLU A 196 23.06 -8.47 -0.61
N HIS A 197 22.54 -8.92 -1.74
CA HIS A 197 22.16 -8.02 -2.82
C HIS A 197 21.01 -8.59 -3.64
N VAL A 198 20.06 -7.71 -4.02
CA VAL A 198 18.92 -8.05 -4.87
C VAL A 198 19.01 -7.27 -6.18
N ARG A 199 18.66 -7.93 -7.28
CA ARG A 199 18.60 -7.36 -8.64
C ARG A 199 17.27 -7.70 -9.28
N LEU A 200 16.93 -6.95 -10.32
CA LEU A 200 15.79 -7.24 -11.19
C LEU A 200 16.30 -7.62 -12.59
N ASN A 201 15.69 -8.63 -13.16
CA ASN A 201 15.95 -9.09 -14.51
C ASN A 201 14.63 -8.94 -15.34
N PRO A 202 14.67 -8.32 -16.52
CA PRO A 202 15.83 -7.79 -17.25
C PRO A 202 16.40 -6.51 -16.60
N ALA A 203 17.74 -6.37 -16.63
CA ALA A 203 18.43 -5.23 -16.05
C ALA A 203 18.06 -3.86 -16.65
N GLY A 204 17.49 -3.83 -17.84
CA GLY A 204 17.04 -2.62 -18.52
C GLY A 204 15.54 -2.34 -18.36
N ALA A 205 14.87 -3.02 -17.43
CA ALA A 205 13.44 -2.78 -17.18
C ALA A 205 13.19 -1.34 -16.76
N VAL A 206 12.04 -0.80 -17.17
CA VAL A 206 11.62 0.57 -16.84
C VAL A 206 10.31 0.56 -16.06
N ALA A 207 10.16 1.56 -15.21
CA ALA A 207 8.93 1.80 -14.48
C ALA A 207 7.78 2.10 -15.45
N HIS A 208 6.58 1.64 -15.11
CA HIS A 208 5.40 1.93 -15.90
C HIS A 208 5.12 3.43 -15.90
N PRO A 209 4.89 4.08 -17.08
CA PRO A 209 4.72 5.54 -17.16
C PRO A 209 3.57 6.06 -16.28
N VAL A 210 2.47 5.29 -16.16
CA VAL A 210 1.34 5.64 -15.30
C VAL A 210 1.72 5.62 -13.82
N ALA A 211 2.59 4.69 -13.39
CA ALA A 211 3.10 4.65 -12.03
C ALA A 211 4.02 5.85 -11.73
N VAL A 212 4.93 6.18 -12.64
CA VAL A 212 5.81 7.35 -12.53
C VAL A 212 4.99 8.64 -12.43
N LYS A 213 3.97 8.78 -13.28
CA LYS A 213 3.06 9.93 -13.24
C LYS A 213 2.32 10.02 -11.90
N ALA A 214 1.78 8.90 -11.42
CA ALA A 214 1.08 8.87 -10.12
C ALA A 214 1.99 9.32 -8.97
N ILE A 215 3.25 8.86 -8.94
CA ILE A 215 4.25 9.26 -7.94
C ILE A 215 4.57 10.76 -8.03
N ALA A 216 4.73 11.29 -9.25
CA ALA A 216 5.03 12.71 -9.45
C ALA A 216 3.89 13.63 -9.00
N GLU A 217 2.64 13.19 -9.10
CA GLU A 217 1.43 13.93 -8.73
C GLU A 217 0.97 13.67 -7.29
N ALA A 218 1.60 12.74 -6.57
CA ALA A 218 1.22 12.36 -5.22
C ALA A 218 1.48 13.48 -4.20
N ASP A 219 0.65 13.53 -3.16
CA ASP A 219 0.90 14.30 -1.95
C ASP A 219 1.67 13.43 -0.94
N TRP A 220 1.40 12.11 -0.94
CA TRP A 220 2.04 11.12 -0.10
C TRP A 220 2.39 9.84 -0.87
N VAL A 221 3.53 9.27 -0.54
CA VAL A 221 3.95 7.94 -0.99
C VAL A 221 4.13 7.04 0.24
N VAL A 222 3.54 5.85 0.21
CA VAL A 222 3.65 4.85 1.29
C VAL A 222 4.39 3.64 0.76
N LEU A 223 5.48 3.24 1.44
CA LEU A 223 6.24 2.04 1.17
C LEU A 223 5.96 1.00 2.26
N GLY A 224 5.70 -0.23 1.88
CA GLY A 224 5.44 -1.33 2.81
C GLY A 224 4.09 -1.24 3.55
N PRO A 225 3.89 -2.12 4.53
CA PRO A 225 4.74 -3.27 4.88
C PRO A 225 4.74 -4.35 3.77
N GLY A 226 5.48 -5.41 3.96
CA GLY A 226 5.51 -6.57 3.04
C GLY A 226 6.85 -7.27 3.03
N SER A 227 6.96 -8.32 2.22
CA SER A 227 8.22 -9.00 1.99
C SER A 227 9.28 -7.99 1.54
N TRP A 228 10.38 -7.94 2.33
CA TRP A 228 11.33 -6.84 2.21
C TRP A 228 12.04 -6.85 0.87
N TYR A 229 12.59 -8.01 0.53
CA TYR A 229 13.36 -8.18 -0.70
C TYR A 229 12.48 -8.42 -1.93
N SER A 230 11.29 -9.00 -1.77
CA SER A 230 10.46 -9.36 -2.92
C SER A 230 9.30 -8.41 -3.22
N SER A 231 8.92 -7.54 -2.26
CA SER A 231 7.78 -6.63 -2.46
C SER A 231 8.11 -5.15 -2.21
N VAL A 232 8.99 -4.81 -1.27
CA VAL A 232 9.33 -3.42 -0.94
C VAL A 232 10.52 -2.93 -1.75
N LEU A 233 11.67 -3.60 -1.63
CA LEU A 233 12.91 -3.20 -2.29
C LEU A 233 12.86 -3.21 -3.84
N PRO A 234 12.08 -4.05 -4.52
CA PRO A 234 12.00 -4.00 -5.99
C PRO A 234 11.68 -2.60 -6.54
N HIS A 235 10.87 -1.82 -5.83
CA HIS A 235 10.57 -0.44 -6.22
C HIS A 235 11.79 0.50 -6.14
N LEU A 236 12.78 0.16 -5.32
CA LEU A 236 14.03 0.92 -5.19
C LEU A 236 15.16 0.35 -6.06
N VAL A 237 15.08 -0.93 -6.40
CA VAL A 237 16.02 -1.61 -7.30
C VAL A 237 15.78 -1.20 -8.76
N LEU A 238 14.52 -0.95 -9.14
CA LEU A 238 14.18 -0.46 -10.48
C LEU A 238 14.58 1.03 -10.62
N ASP A 239 15.63 1.29 -11.39
CA ASP A 239 16.28 2.61 -11.47
C ASP A 239 15.30 3.77 -11.74
N SER A 240 14.48 3.65 -12.78
CA SER A 240 13.50 4.69 -13.14
C SER A 240 12.41 4.91 -12.08
N MET A 241 12.05 3.87 -11.32
CA MET A 241 11.15 3.99 -10.19
C MET A 241 11.82 4.69 -9.01
N ARG A 242 13.06 4.31 -8.68
CA ARG A 242 13.87 4.97 -7.64
C ARG A 242 14.07 6.44 -7.96
N GLU A 243 14.40 6.79 -9.21
CA GLU A 243 14.54 8.17 -9.66
C GLU A 243 13.24 8.96 -9.48
N ALA A 244 12.09 8.38 -9.85
CA ALA A 244 10.78 9.01 -9.64
C ALA A 244 10.49 9.25 -8.14
N LEU A 245 10.84 8.27 -7.27
CA LEU A 245 10.67 8.38 -5.83
C LEU A 245 11.59 9.42 -5.18
N VAL A 246 12.79 9.59 -5.70
CA VAL A 246 13.74 10.63 -5.25
C VAL A 246 13.30 12.01 -5.72
N ALA A 247 12.84 12.13 -6.97
CA ALA A 247 12.48 13.41 -7.58
C ALA A 247 11.15 13.98 -7.09
N THR A 248 10.21 13.14 -6.63
CA THR A 248 8.90 13.61 -6.20
C THR A 248 8.97 14.49 -4.94
N ARG A 249 8.12 15.53 -4.89
CA ARG A 249 7.89 16.36 -3.71
C ARG A 249 6.94 15.71 -2.69
N ALA A 250 6.33 14.59 -3.03
CA ALA A 250 5.45 13.86 -2.12
C ALA A 250 6.20 13.50 -0.83
N ARG A 251 5.54 13.63 0.31
CA ARG A 251 6.02 13.10 1.59
C ARG A 251 6.00 11.58 1.56
N LYS A 252 6.94 10.94 2.25
CA LYS A 252 7.16 9.50 2.17
C LYS A 252 7.06 8.85 3.53
N VAL A 253 6.18 7.85 3.62
CA VAL A 253 5.99 7.02 4.82
C VAL A 253 6.51 5.62 4.55
N LEU A 254 7.35 5.12 5.44
CA LEU A 254 7.73 3.72 5.49
C LEU A 254 6.98 3.03 6.63
N VAL A 255 6.28 1.94 6.34
CA VAL A 255 5.64 1.09 7.35
C VAL A 255 6.45 -0.17 7.52
N LEU A 256 6.91 -0.43 8.74
CA LEU A 256 7.72 -1.60 9.07
C LEU A 256 6.86 -2.85 9.30
N ASN A 257 7.45 -4.01 9.07
CA ASN A 257 6.83 -5.30 9.31
C ASN A 257 6.63 -5.56 10.81
N LEU A 258 5.60 -6.33 11.15
CA LEU A 258 5.29 -6.73 12.53
C LEU A 258 6.00 -8.01 12.96
N THR A 259 6.54 -8.75 12.01
CA THR A 259 7.28 -10.00 12.24
C THR A 259 8.40 -10.11 11.22
N ALA A 260 9.51 -10.68 11.64
CA ALA A 260 10.57 -11.09 10.74
C ALA A 260 10.04 -12.15 9.75
N GLN A 261 10.50 -12.09 8.54
CA GLN A 261 10.09 -13.02 7.47
C GLN A 261 11.13 -14.12 7.32
N ARG A 262 10.66 -15.36 7.43
CA ARG A 262 11.49 -16.56 7.29
C ARG A 262 12.21 -16.55 5.95
N GLY A 263 13.53 -16.80 5.98
CA GLY A 263 14.36 -16.83 4.79
C GLY A 263 14.74 -15.46 4.22
N GLU A 264 14.05 -14.37 4.61
CA GLU A 264 14.38 -13.03 4.12
C GLU A 264 15.02 -12.14 5.18
N THR A 265 14.39 -12.02 6.34
CA THR A 265 14.73 -11.00 7.35
C THR A 265 14.78 -11.56 8.78
N GLU A 266 15.04 -12.86 8.95
CA GLU A 266 15.03 -13.53 10.26
C GLU A 266 15.98 -12.88 11.26
N ASP A 267 17.14 -12.42 10.80
CA ASP A 267 18.18 -11.82 11.63
C ASP A 267 18.16 -10.29 11.58
N MET A 268 17.14 -9.68 10.98
CA MET A 268 17.07 -8.23 10.83
C MET A 268 16.21 -7.59 11.91
N THR A 269 16.78 -6.58 12.56
CA THR A 269 16.02 -5.67 13.44
C THR A 269 15.18 -4.67 12.61
N PRO A 270 14.18 -4.00 13.21
CA PRO A 270 13.48 -2.89 12.56
C PRO A 270 14.42 -1.79 12.05
N ALA A 271 15.51 -1.51 12.76
CA ALA A 271 16.54 -0.56 12.34
C ALA A 271 17.30 -1.03 11.10
N ASP A 272 17.56 -2.34 10.96
CA ASP A 272 18.24 -2.90 9.78
C ASP A 272 17.40 -2.78 8.54
N HIS A 273 16.07 -2.93 8.64
CA HIS A 273 15.17 -2.68 7.51
C HIS A 273 15.32 -1.27 6.95
N VAL A 274 15.38 -0.25 7.82
CA VAL A 274 15.58 1.13 7.40
C VAL A 274 16.98 1.35 6.80
N ARG A 275 18.02 0.73 7.39
CA ARG A 275 19.41 0.82 6.88
C ARG A 275 19.53 0.21 5.48
N VAL A 276 18.99 -0.99 5.29
CA VAL A 276 19.01 -1.67 3.97
C VAL A 276 18.26 -0.84 2.93
N LEU A 277 17.09 -0.27 3.27
CA LEU A 277 16.38 0.63 2.36
C LEU A 277 17.26 1.82 1.95
N HIS A 278 17.94 2.43 2.91
CA HIS A 278 18.85 3.56 2.65
C HIS A 278 20.07 3.16 1.80
N GLU A 279 20.59 1.93 1.94
CA GLU A 279 21.67 1.40 1.10
C GLU A 279 21.24 1.28 -0.38
N TYR A 280 20.01 0.84 -0.65
CA TYR A 280 19.47 0.74 -2.02
C TYR A 280 19.10 2.10 -2.62
N ALA A 281 18.74 3.08 -1.79
CA ALA A 281 18.34 4.41 -2.24
C ALA A 281 18.88 5.51 -1.31
N PRO A 282 20.22 5.79 -1.34
CA PRO A 282 20.84 6.77 -0.43
C PRO A 282 20.30 8.20 -0.58
N ALA A 283 19.83 8.55 -1.79
CA ALA A 283 19.24 9.86 -2.07
C ALA A 283 17.75 9.97 -1.68
N LEU A 284 17.09 8.85 -1.35
CA LEU A 284 15.70 8.85 -0.95
C LEU A 284 15.56 9.42 0.46
N ARG A 285 14.76 10.45 0.59
CA ARG A 285 14.37 11.01 1.89
C ARG A 285 13.03 10.45 2.29
N LEU A 286 12.92 9.98 3.52
CA LEU A 286 11.65 9.62 4.16
C LEU A 286 11.23 10.74 5.10
N ASP A 287 9.92 10.91 5.29
CA ASP A 287 9.36 11.88 6.25
C ASP A 287 8.93 11.17 7.54
N VAL A 288 8.40 9.94 7.42
CA VAL A 288 7.88 9.17 8.56
C VAL A 288 8.28 7.71 8.43
N VAL A 289 8.68 7.11 9.55
CA VAL A 289 8.78 5.65 9.73
C VAL A 289 7.76 5.22 10.78
N VAL A 290 6.81 4.38 10.40
CA VAL A 290 5.79 3.82 11.30
C VAL A 290 6.21 2.44 11.76
N ALA A 291 6.23 2.21 13.06
CA ALA A 291 6.52 0.90 13.68
C ALA A 291 5.56 0.61 14.84
N ASP A 292 5.25 -0.67 15.03
CA ASP A 292 4.53 -1.11 16.22
C ASP A 292 5.49 -1.23 17.41
N PRO A 293 5.20 -0.59 18.56
CA PRO A 293 6.12 -0.64 19.71
C PRO A 293 6.38 -2.06 20.22
N SER A 294 5.48 -3.02 19.98
CA SER A 294 5.67 -4.41 20.39
C SER A 294 6.72 -5.18 19.56
N THR A 295 7.24 -4.57 18.48
CA THR A 295 8.23 -5.18 17.58
C THR A 295 9.59 -4.50 17.63
N VAL A 296 9.74 -3.47 18.45
CA VAL A 296 10.95 -2.65 18.52
C VAL A 296 11.63 -2.86 19.87
N ASP A 297 12.71 -3.65 19.90
CA ASP A 297 13.49 -3.89 21.10
C ASP A 297 14.44 -2.73 21.40
N ASP A 298 15.00 -2.09 20.37
CA ASP A 298 15.90 -0.93 20.47
C ASP A 298 15.32 0.28 19.73
N VAL A 299 14.57 1.10 20.48
CA VAL A 299 13.95 2.32 19.96
C VAL A 299 15.00 3.33 19.53
N ALA A 300 16.11 3.47 20.26
CA ALA A 300 17.15 4.45 19.95
C ALA A 300 17.86 4.11 18.63
N ALA A 301 18.16 2.83 18.39
CA ALA A 301 18.76 2.38 17.14
C ALA A 301 17.81 2.61 15.92
N LEU A 302 16.50 2.38 16.11
CA LEU A 302 15.52 2.63 15.08
C LEU A 302 15.34 4.13 14.79
N GLU A 303 15.28 4.95 15.85
CA GLU A 303 15.20 6.41 15.72
C GLU A 303 16.40 7.00 14.97
N GLU A 304 17.61 6.53 15.31
CA GLU A 304 18.85 6.94 14.60
C GLU A 304 18.81 6.50 13.12
N ALA A 305 18.35 5.27 12.84
CA ALA A 305 18.21 4.80 11.45
C ALA A 305 17.19 5.64 10.66
N ALA A 306 16.04 5.95 11.25
CA ALA A 306 15.01 6.81 10.66
C ALA A 306 15.56 8.23 10.41
N ARG A 307 16.22 8.83 11.40
CA ARG A 307 16.81 10.17 11.30
C ARG A 307 17.84 10.30 10.18
N ARG A 308 18.62 9.27 9.89
CA ARG A 308 19.57 9.25 8.75
C ARG A 308 18.86 9.37 7.41
N THR A 309 17.64 8.86 7.28
CA THR A 309 16.82 9.04 6.06
C THR A 309 16.08 10.39 6.04
N GLY A 310 16.10 11.16 7.12
CA GLY A 310 15.35 12.39 7.30
C GLY A 310 14.00 12.20 7.98
N ALA A 311 13.66 10.98 8.40
CA ALA A 311 12.34 10.64 8.92
C ALA A 311 12.21 10.82 10.43
N VAL A 312 10.98 11.10 10.86
CA VAL A 312 10.54 10.99 12.25
C VAL A 312 10.02 9.56 12.49
N LEU A 313 10.43 8.97 13.62
CA LEU A 313 9.90 7.67 14.06
C LEU A 313 8.55 7.85 14.75
N VAL A 314 7.55 7.11 14.29
CA VAL A 314 6.20 7.08 14.83
C VAL A 314 5.90 5.69 15.37
N LEU A 315 5.85 5.58 16.69
CA LEU A 315 5.46 4.35 17.37
C LEU A 315 3.95 4.35 17.60
N ARG A 316 3.23 3.43 16.95
CA ARG A 316 1.78 3.24 17.09
C ARG A 316 1.44 1.76 17.12
N GLN A 317 0.49 1.39 17.97
CA GLN A 317 -0.06 0.05 17.96
C GLN A 317 -0.85 -0.15 16.66
N VAL A 318 -0.23 -0.82 15.69
CA VAL A 318 -0.83 -1.11 14.38
C VAL A 318 -1.11 -2.60 14.18
N ARG A 319 -0.76 -3.44 15.17
CA ARG A 319 -1.00 -4.88 15.18
C ARG A 319 -2.45 -5.19 15.54
N THR A 320 -3.01 -6.27 14.93
CA THR A 320 -4.27 -6.89 15.37
C THR A 320 -4.14 -7.47 16.77
N SER A 321 -5.26 -7.55 17.50
CA SER A 321 -5.29 -8.11 18.85
C SER A 321 -5.31 -9.65 18.88
N ASP A 322 -5.40 -10.31 17.73
CA ASP A 322 -5.48 -11.78 17.60
C ASP A 322 -4.13 -12.51 17.75
N GLY A 323 -3.03 -11.76 17.86
CA GLY A 323 -1.68 -12.33 18.00
C GLY A 323 -1.07 -12.88 16.71
N LEU A 324 -1.76 -12.81 15.58
CA LEU A 324 -1.33 -13.39 14.29
C LEU A 324 -0.27 -12.53 13.56
N GLY A 325 0.13 -11.39 14.11
CA GLY A 325 1.17 -10.54 13.50
C GLY A 325 0.71 -9.81 12.23
N HIS A 326 -0.59 -9.59 12.09
CA HIS A 326 -1.16 -8.83 11.00
C HIS A 326 -1.37 -7.36 11.39
N HIS A 327 -1.32 -6.46 10.40
CA HIS A 327 -1.68 -5.08 10.59
C HIS A 327 -3.21 -4.93 10.69
N ASP A 328 -3.66 -4.22 11.72
CA ASP A 328 -5.06 -3.81 11.86
C ASP A 328 -5.32 -2.61 10.94
N SER A 329 -6.30 -2.72 10.05
CA SER A 329 -6.57 -1.70 9.04
C SER A 329 -7.02 -0.36 9.63
N LEU A 330 -7.78 -0.36 10.74
CA LEU A 330 -8.27 0.87 11.36
C LEU A 330 -7.18 1.55 12.18
N ARG A 331 -6.36 0.78 12.92
CA ARG A 331 -5.20 1.31 13.65
C ARG A 331 -4.15 1.88 12.70
N LEU A 332 -3.88 1.17 11.59
CA LEU A 332 -2.96 1.64 10.56
C LEU A 332 -3.53 2.89 9.85
N ALA A 333 -4.83 2.95 9.59
CA ALA A 333 -5.49 4.16 9.06
C ALA A 333 -5.36 5.36 10.01
N ALA A 334 -5.48 5.13 11.32
CA ALA A 334 -5.25 6.19 12.32
C ALA A 334 -3.79 6.66 12.28
N ALA A 335 -2.82 5.74 12.20
CA ALA A 335 -1.40 6.09 12.09
C ALA A 335 -1.09 6.90 10.81
N PHE A 336 -1.70 6.55 9.67
CA PHE A 336 -1.59 7.34 8.44
C PHE A 336 -2.19 8.74 8.59
N ARG A 337 -3.36 8.83 9.20
CA ARG A 337 -4.02 10.13 9.43
C ARG A 337 -3.17 11.02 10.32
N ASP A 338 -2.69 10.51 11.45
CA ASP A 338 -1.80 11.24 12.35
C ASP A 338 -0.55 11.73 11.60
N SER A 339 0.01 10.89 10.72
CA SER A 339 1.19 11.23 9.91
C SER A 339 0.87 12.29 8.86
N PHE A 340 -0.28 12.19 8.17
CA PHE A 340 -0.68 13.10 7.10
C PHE A 340 -1.10 14.48 7.63
N ASP A 341 -1.75 14.52 8.79
CA ASP A 341 -2.18 15.74 9.44
C ASP A 341 -1.05 16.42 10.24
N GLY A 342 0.12 15.80 10.34
CA GLY A 342 1.28 16.34 11.06
C GLY A 342 1.14 16.32 12.58
N VAL A 343 0.18 15.56 13.13
CA VAL A 343 -0.11 15.49 14.58
C VAL A 343 1.01 14.80 15.36
N VAL A 344 1.83 14.01 14.70
CA VAL A 344 2.81 13.10 15.34
C VAL A 344 4.16 13.73 15.60
N ALA A 345 4.49 14.79 14.93
CA ALA A 345 5.60 15.69 15.19
C ALA A 345 5.21 17.05 14.66
N ASP A 346 5.71 18.08 15.30
CA ASP A 346 5.87 19.39 14.66
C ASP A 346 6.82 19.17 13.45
N LEU A 347 6.25 18.57 12.37
CA LEU A 347 6.91 18.43 11.09
C LEU A 347 6.99 19.87 10.58
N GLY A 348 8.07 20.59 11.03
CA GLY A 348 8.27 21.98 10.75
C GLY A 348 7.90 22.31 9.32
N ALA A 349 7.35 23.49 9.10
CA ALA A 349 7.02 24.01 7.78
C ALA A 349 8.14 23.64 6.80
N PRO A 350 7.84 23.24 5.54
CA PRO A 350 8.87 22.89 4.58
C PRO A 350 9.93 23.99 4.58
N LEU A 351 11.20 23.60 4.80
CA LEU A 351 12.32 24.55 4.77
C LEU A 351 12.19 25.33 3.46
N ALA A 352 11.95 26.64 3.60
CA ALA A 352 11.99 27.53 2.47
C ALA A 352 13.33 27.33 1.75
N PRO A 353 13.37 27.32 0.42
CA PRO A 353 14.64 27.23 -0.30
C PRO A 353 15.52 28.37 0.19
N ASP A 354 16.74 28.04 0.62
CA ASP A 354 17.73 29.03 1.01
C ASP A 354 17.84 30.10 -0.09
N ALA A 355 17.35 31.27 0.24
CA ALA A 355 17.65 32.48 -0.51
C ALA A 355 19.11 32.88 -0.18
N THR A 356 20.04 32.22 -0.84
CA THR A 356 21.41 32.70 -0.89
C THR A 356 21.80 33.01 -2.32
N GLY A 357 22.14 34.27 -2.49
CA GLY A 357 22.43 35.09 -3.61
C GLY A 357 23.53 34.62 -4.55
#